data_4b376be17db4d3e5ef75f92db1fc0a8c
#
_entry.id   4b376be17db4d3e5ef75f92db1fc0a8c
#
_cell.length_a   1.000
_cell.length_b   1.000
_cell.length_c   1.000
_cell.angle_alpha   90.00
_cell.angle_beta   90.00
_cell.angle_gamma   90.00
#
_symmetry.space_group_name_H-M   'P 1'
#
loop_
_entity.id
_entity.type
_entity.pdbx_description
1 polymer ?
#
loop_
_entity_poly.entity_id
_entity_poly.type
_entity_poly.pdbx_seq_one_letter_code
_entity_poly.pdbx_strand_id
1 'polypeptide(L)'
;MSDEKFIPEASVGTPQKISSGATMERRKFFKWLSIGWIAFTAATGGFFTVLIRFLFPNVLFEPPQSFKIGYPEEFEIGKVDISFKKKFSVWIVRDDVGMYALSTVCTHLGCTPNWLNTERKFKCPCHGSGFRSTGMNFEGPAPRPLERFKIYLADDGQIIVDKSKNFKFEKGEWERDESFLKV
;
A
#
# COMPACT_ATOMS: atom_id res chain seq x y z
N MET A 1 84.03 -64.64 23.08
CA MET A 1 82.58 -64.64 23.41
C MET A 1 82.06 -63.37 22.89
N SER A 2 81.56 -63.42 21.69
CA SER A 2 81.13 -62.23 20.87
C SER A 2 79.62 -62.24 20.80
N ASP A 3 79.02 -61.24 21.40
CA ASP A 3 77.58 -61.03 21.32
C ASP A 3 77.22 -60.42 19.91
N GLU A 4 76.63 -61.28 19.11
CA GLU A 4 76.08 -60.87 17.79
C GLU A 4 74.74 -60.21 17.97
N LYS A 5 74.66 -58.91 17.71
CA LYS A 5 73.53 -58.08 17.87
C LYS A 5 72.62 -58.26 16.64
N PHE A 6 71.51 -58.96 16.83
CA PHE A 6 70.47 -59.17 15.82
C PHE A 6 69.75 -57.82 15.50
N ILE A 7 69.85 -57.36 14.25
CA ILE A 7 69.16 -56.21 13.76
C ILE A 7 67.88 -56.71 13.04
N PRO A 8 66.68 -56.36 13.47
CA PRO A 8 65.47 -56.76 12.76
C PRO A 8 65.35 -55.95 11.45
N GLU A 9 65.13 -56.71 10.37
CA GLU A 9 64.79 -56.14 9.02
C GLU A 9 63.56 -55.27 9.08
N ALA A 10 63.72 -54.03 8.62
CA ALA A 10 62.62 -53.12 8.46
C ALA A 10 61.69 -53.63 7.34
N SER A 11 60.44 -53.91 7.67
CA SER A 11 59.40 -54.24 6.70
C SER A 11 59.19 -53.08 5.74
N VAL A 12 59.57 -53.29 4.49
CA VAL A 12 59.21 -52.33 3.38
C VAL A 12 57.70 -52.30 3.21
N GLY A 13 57.09 -51.18 3.66
CA GLY A 13 55.70 -50.95 3.49
C GLY A 13 55.31 -50.94 2.00
N THR A 14 54.34 -51.76 1.68
CA THR A 14 53.70 -51.75 0.35
C THR A 14 53.29 -50.34 -0.06
N PRO A 15 53.62 -49.89 -1.28
CA PRO A 15 53.20 -48.55 -1.74
C PRO A 15 51.66 -48.45 -1.75
N GLN A 16 51.11 -47.55 -0.93
CA GLN A 16 49.72 -47.21 -0.99
C GLN A 16 49.41 -46.68 -2.38
N LYS A 17 48.47 -47.37 -3.05
CA LYS A 17 47.92 -46.99 -4.33
C LYS A 17 47.22 -45.66 -4.14
N ILE A 18 47.87 -44.54 -4.52
CA ILE A 18 47.24 -43.22 -4.59
C ILE A 18 46.06 -43.38 -5.56
N SER A 19 44.83 -43.27 -5.03
CA SER A 19 43.66 -43.32 -5.86
C SER A 19 43.75 -42.12 -6.82
N SER A 20 43.98 -42.40 -8.08
CA SER A 20 43.97 -41.41 -9.13
C SER A 20 42.58 -40.74 -9.11
N GLY A 21 42.58 -39.47 -8.70
CA GLY A 21 41.35 -38.67 -8.75
C GLY A 21 40.68 -38.86 -10.10
N ALA A 22 39.38 -39.13 -10.07
CA ALA A 22 38.59 -39.43 -11.25
C ALA A 22 38.78 -38.30 -12.28
N THR A 23 39.58 -38.51 -13.29
CA THR A 23 39.74 -37.57 -14.43
C THR A 23 38.42 -37.55 -15.18
N MET A 24 37.64 -36.47 -15.02
CA MET A 24 36.43 -36.31 -15.80
C MET A 24 36.79 -36.23 -17.29
N GLU A 25 36.27 -37.14 -18.09
CA GLU A 25 36.40 -37.08 -19.54
C GLU A 25 35.93 -35.73 -20.05
N ARG A 26 36.67 -35.04 -20.90
CA ARG A 26 36.34 -33.72 -21.48
C ARG A 26 34.87 -33.65 -21.96
N ARG A 27 34.39 -34.75 -22.55
CA ARG A 27 33.01 -34.84 -23.09
C ARG A 27 31.97 -34.80 -21.96
N LYS A 28 32.22 -35.38 -20.85
CA LYS A 28 31.33 -35.34 -19.65
C LYS A 28 31.34 -33.95 -19.01
N PHE A 29 32.53 -33.33 -18.93
CA PHE A 29 32.66 -31.97 -18.43
C PHE A 29 31.84 -30.98 -19.22
N PHE A 30 31.94 -30.96 -20.57
CA PHE A 30 31.16 -30.05 -21.39
C PHE A 30 29.65 -30.30 -21.32
N LYS A 31 29.22 -31.56 -21.20
CA LYS A 31 27.79 -31.85 -20.95
C LYS A 31 27.27 -31.25 -19.65
N TRP A 32 27.98 -31.46 -18.56
CA TRP A 32 27.60 -30.90 -17.26
C TRP A 32 27.67 -29.39 -17.24
N LEU A 33 28.66 -28.80 -17.90
CA LEU A 33 28.77 -27.36 -18.04
C LEU A 33 27.58 -26.77 -18.83
N SER A 34 27.18 -27.39 -19.93
CA SER A 34 26.02 -26.96 -20.70
C SER A 34 24.72 -27.05 -19.90
N ILE A 35 24.51 -28.15 -19.18
CA ILE A 35 23.35 -28.32 -18.29
C ILE A 35 23.33 -27.23 -17.20
N GLY A 36 24.49 -26.96 -16.60
CA GLY A 36 24.65 -25.91 -15.59
C GLY A 36 24.28 -24.52 -16.15
N TRP A 37 24.76 -24.18 -17.35
CA TRP A 37 24.42 -22.92 -18.01
C TRP A 37 22.94 -22.79 -18.37
N ILE A 38 22.31 -23.86 -18.86
CA ILE A 38 20.88 -23.88 -19.14
C ILE A 38 20.08 -23.67 -17.85
N ALA A 39 20.41 -24.40 -16.78
CA ALA A 39 19.74 -24.26 -15.50
C ALA A 39 19.92 -22.86 -14.91
N PHE A 40 21.13 -22.31 -14.98
CA PHE A 40 21.42 -20.94 -14.53
C PHE A 40 20.60 -19.90 -15.32
N THR A 41 20.58 -20.03 -16.65
CA THR A 41 19.82 -19.10 -17.51
C THR A 41 18.31 -19.17 -17.23
N ALA A 42 17.79 -20.39 -17.05
CA ALA A 42 16.38 -20.59 -16.71
C ALA A 42 16.02 -20.01 -15.35
N ALA A 43 16.85 -20.24 -14.33
CA ALA A 43 16.67 -19.69 -13.00
C ALA A 43 16.73 -18.15 -12.98
N THR A 44 17.73 -17.58 -13.67
CA THR A 44 17.90 -16.13 -13.81
C THR A 44 16.74 -15.50 -14.55
N GLY A 45 16.30 -16.10 -15.66
CA GLY A 45 15.14 -15.64 -16.43
C GLY A 45 13.85 -15.69 -15.61
N GLY A 46 13.64 -16.78 -14.87
CA GLY A 46 12.52 -16.91 -13.95
C GLY A 46 12.54 -15.84 -12.85
N PHE A 47 13.69 -15.62 -12.24
CA PHE A 47 13.87 -14.56 -11.23
C PHE A 47 13.51 -13.17 -11.78
N PHE A 48 14.04 -12.80 -12.93
CA PHE A 48 13.73 -11.51 -13.55
C PHE A 48 12.26 -11.38 -13.94
N THR A 49 11.63 -12.45 -14.40
CA THR A 49 10.20 -12.44 -14.72
C THR A 49 9.36 -12.16 -13.47
N VAL A 50 9.67 -12.82 -12.36
CA VAL A 50 8.97 -12.58 -11.08
C VAL A 50 9.26 -11.17 -10.57
N LEU A 51 10.50 -10.70 -10.66
CA LEU A 51 10.88 -9.35 -10.24
C LEU A 51 10.14 -8.28 -11.05
N ILE A 52 10.09 -8.40 -12.37
CA ILE A 52 9.36 -7.48 -13.25
C ILE A 52 7.86 -7.51 -12.88
N ARG A 53 7.28 -8.69 -12.71
CA ARG A 53 5.87 -8.81 -12.32
C ARG A 53 5.57 -8.21 -10.95
N PHE A 54 6.51 -8.26 -10.03
CA PHE A 54 6.40 -7.61 -8.72
C PHE A 54 6.49 -6.07 -8.82
N LEU A 55 7.38 -5.55 -9.69
CA LEU A 55 7.54 -4.11 -9.89
C LEU A 55 6.38 -3.46 -10.66
N PHE A 56 5.66 -4.24 -11.46
CA PHE A 56 4.44 -3.78 -12.15
C PHE A 56 3.20 -4.41 -11.52
N PRO A 57 2.68 -3.84 -10.40
CA PRO A 57 1.50 -4.38 -9.77
C PRO A 57 0.31 -4.27 -10.71
N ASN A 58 -0.42 -5.36 -10.88
CA ASN A 58 -1.72 -5.36 -11.55
C ASN A 58 -2.73 -4.64 -10.66
N VAL A 59 -2.83 -3.33 -10.80
CA VAL A 59 -3.91 -2.55 -10.19
C VAL A 59 -5.17 -2.87 -10.96
N LEU A 60 -5.94 -3.84 -10.47
CA LEU A 60 -7.06 -4.40 -11.23
C LEU A 60 -8.39 -3.69 -10.99
N PHE A 61 -8.58 -3.03 -9.85
CA PHE A 61 -9.84 -2.37 -9.53
C PHE A 61 -9.60 -1.18 -8.60
N GLU A 62 -9.45 0.00 -9.17
CA GLU A 62 -9.77 1.20 -8.42
C GLU A 62 -11.30 1.32 -8.33
N PRO A 63 -11.87 1.50 -7.14
CA PRO A 63 -13.30 1.79 -7.04
C PRO A 63 -13.60 3.05 -7.85
N PRO A 64 -14.80 3.18 -8.44
CA PRO A 64 -15.15 4.33 -9.25
C PRO A 64 -14.90 5.60 -8.44
N GLN A 65 -14.17 6.55 -9.03
CA GLN A 65 -13.80 7.81 -8.36
C GLN A 65 -15.05 8.68 -8.13
N SER A 66 -16.06 8.55 -8.98
CA SER A 66 -17.34 9.24 -8.84
C SER A 66 -18.48 8.26 -8.55
N PHE A 67 -19.38 8.64 -7.65
CA PHE A 67 -20.51 7.82 -7.22
C PHE A 67 -21.69 8.71 -6.80
N LYS A 68 -22.89 8.19 -6.98
CA LYS A 68 -24.13 8.81 -6.54
C LYS A 68 -24.40 8.51 -5.07
N ILE A 69 -24.88 9.50 -4.33
CA ILE A 69 -25.17 9.38 -2.89
C ILE A 69 -26.65 9.52 -2.54
N GLY A 70 -27.51 9.83 -3.51
CA GLY A 70 -28.95 10.04 -3.31
C GLY A 70 -29.39 11.47 -3.57
N TYR A 71 -30.57 11.82 -3.09
CA TYR A 71 -31.14 13.15 -3.28
C TYR A 71 -30.85 14.08 -2.09
N PRO A 72 -30.79 15.40 -2.31
CA PRO A 72 -30.51 16.35 -1.22
C PRO A 72 -31.44 16.22 -0.02
N GLU A 73 -32.70 15.88 -0.24
CA GLU A 73 -33.72 15.77 0.80
C GLU A 73 -33.50 14.61 1.77
N GLU A 74 -32.70 13.62 1.37
CA GLU A 74 -32.37 12.45 2.20
C GLU A 74 -31.39 12.80 3.34
N PHE A 75 -30.73 13.94 3.25
CA PHE A 75 -29.74 14.39 4.22
C PHE A 75 -30.32 15.45 5.15
N GLU A 76 -30.24 15.22 6.45
CA GLU A 76 -30.72 16.16 7.45
C GLU A 76 -29.73 17.32 7.67
N ILE A 77 -30.27 18.54 7.78
CA ILE A 77 -29.49 19.75 8.05
C ILE A 77 -28.78 19.65 9.41
N GLY A 78 -27.54 20.02 9.46
CA GLY A 78 -26.70 20.00 10.66
C GLY A 78 -26.20 18.61 11.07
N LYS A 79 -26.43 17.57 10.24
CA LYS A 79 -25.94 16.22 10.49
C LYS A 79 -24.79 15.84 9.56
N VAL A 80 -23.99 14.90 10.04
CA VAL A 80 -22.92 14.25 9.29
C VAL A 80 -23.37 12.84 8.97
N ASP A 81 -23.45 12.50 7.70
CA ASP A 81 -23.74 11.15 7.24
C ASP A 81 -22.43 10.34 7.15
N ILE A 82 -22.42 9.22 7.88
CA ILE A 82 -21.28 8.30 7.98
C ILE A 82 -21.45 7.04 7.11
N SER A 83 -22.59 6.89 6.41
CA SER A 83 -22.94 5.69 5.65
C SER A 83 -21.92 5.40 4.53
N PHE A 84 -21.38 6.44 3.93
CA PHE A 84 -20.43 6.36 2.82
C PHE A 84 -18.97 6.15 3.26
N LYS A 85 -18.69 6.19 4.58
CA LYS A 85 -17.35 6.02 5.15
C LYS A 85 -16.69 4.70 4.76
N LYS A 86 -17.41 3.58 4.92
CA LYS A 86 -16.84 2.23 4.70
C LYS A 86 -16.56 1.94 3.24
N LYS A 87 -17.46 2.35 2.34
CA LYS A 87 -17.41 2.00 0.92
C LYS A 87 -16.58 2.99 0.11
N PHE A 88 -16.69 4.27 0.42
CA PHE A 88 -16.12 5.33 -0.40
C PHE A 88 -15.10 6.21 0.33
N SER A 89 -14.93 6.03 1.63
CA SER A 89 -14.06 6.86 2.48
C SER A 89 -14.41 8.34 2.44
N VAL A 90 -15.72 8.65 2.53
CA VAL A 90 -16.27 10.00 2.47
C VAL A 90 -17.29 10.18 3.59
N TRP A 91 -17.35 11.37 4.17
CA TRP A 91 -18.48 11.85 4.96
C TRP A 91 -19.24 12.91 4.19
N ILE A 92 -20.55 12.86 4.25
CA ILE A 92 -21.41 13.89 3.68
C ILE A 92 -21.89 14.76 4.83
N VAL A 93 -21.75 16.04 4.66
CA VAL A 93 -22.21 17.04 5.65
C VAL A 93 -23.18 17.98 4.95
N ARG A 94 -24.34 18.17 5.57
CA ARG A 94 -25.30 19.20 5.18
C ARG A 94 -25.39 20.25 6.28
N ASP A 95 -25.18 21.50 5.93
CA ASP A 95 -25.38 22.64 6.79
C ASP A 95 -26.48 23.56 6.24
N ASP A 96 -26.74 24.69 6.90
CA ASP A 96 -27.81 25.63 6.50
C ASP A 96 -27.54 26.31 5.14
N VAL A 97 -26.32 26.24 4.64
CA VAL A 97 -25.90 26.90 3.39
C VAL A 97 -25.85 25.91 2.23
N GLY A 98 -25.62 24.62 2.52
CA GLY A 98 -25.58 23.56 1.50
C GLY A 98 -24.85 22.31 1.94
N MET A 99 -24.26 21.58 0.99
CA MET A 99 -23.67 20.27 1.23
C MET A 99 -22.22 20.19 0.77
N TYR A 100 -21.42 19.41 1.47
CA TYR A 100 -20.04 19.11 1.08
C TYR A 100 -19.62 17.69 1.48
N ALA A 101 -18.69 17.16 0.72
CA ALA A 101 -18.13 15.82 0.90
C ALA A 101 -16.72 15.93 1.50
N LEU A 102 -16.53 15.41 2.71
CA LEU A 102 -15.24 15.43 3.41
C LEU A 102 -14.47 14.12 3.22
N SER A 103 -13.18 14.23 3.02
CA SER A 103 -12.26 13.10 3.05
C SER A 103 -12.17 12.52 4.47
N THR A 104 -12.21 11.18 4.57
CA THR A 104 -12.02 10.48 5.85
C THR A 104 -10.55 10.31 6.24
N VAL A 105 -9.63 10.96 5.53
CA VAL A 105 -8.20 10.86 5.75
C VAL A 105 -7.72 12.01 6.63
N CYS A 106 -7.21 11.68 7.82
CA CYS A 106 -6.62 12.65 8.74
C CYS A 106 -5.36 13.28 8.12
N THR A 107 -5.31 14.60 8.15
CA THR A 107 -4.21 15.36 7.55
C THR A 107 -2.91 15.32 8.34
N HIS A 108 -2.86 14.63 9.50
CA HIS A 108 -1.64 14.36 10.22
C HIS A 108 -0.82 13.23 9.56
N LEU A 109 -1.30 12.00 9.63
CA LEU A 109 -0.61 10.79 9.10
C LEU A 109 -1.57 9.80 8.44
N GLY A 110 -2.71 10.26 7.92
CA GLY A 110 -3.59 9.43 7.11
C GLY A 110 -4.55 8.50 7.85
N CYS A 111 -4.60 8.52 9.20
CA CYS A 111 -5.59 7.73 9.94
C CYS A 111 -7.02 8.18 9.63
N THR A 112 -8.00 7.34 9.89
CA THR A 112 -9.42 7.69 9.71
C THR A 112 -10.00 8.18 11.03
N PRO A 113 -10.37 9.48 11.17
CA PRO A 113 -11.09 9.98 12.33
C PRO A 113 -12.46 9.33 12.50
N ASN A 114 -13.01 9.38 13.69
CA ASN A 114 -14.37 8.96 14.00
C ASN A 114 -15.25 10.18 14.28
N TRP A 115 -16.49 10.16 13.75
CA TRP A 115 -17.48 11.15 14.09
C TRP A 115 -18.05 10.86 15.49
N LEU A 116 -17.98 11.82 16.38
CA LEU A 116 -18.56 11.78 17.74
C LEU A 116 -19.82 12.62 17.75
N ASN A 117 -20.96 11.96 17.73
CA ASN A 117 -22.28 12.61 17.59
C ASN A 117 -22.59 13.55 18.78
N THR A 118 -22.23 13.13 19.99
CA THR A 118 -22.44 13.90 21.22
C THR A 118 -21.60 15.18 21.30
N GLU A 119 -20.39 15.12 20.75
CA GLU A 119 -19.44 16.24 20.76
C GLU A 119 -19.45 17.02 19.46
N ARG A 120 -20.18 16.54 18.44
CA ARG A 120 -20.30 17.13 17.10
C ARG A 120 -18.95 17.45 16.45
N LYS A 121 -18.00 16.52 16.59
CA LYS A 121 -16.65 16.64 16.04
C LYS A 121 -16.13 15.32 15.49
N PHE A 122 -15.18 15.40 14.60
CA PHE A 122 -14.36 14.25 14.23
C PHE A 122 -13.16 14.16 15.15
N LYS A 123 -12.89 12.99 15.70
CA LYS A 123 -11.73 12.73 16.56
C LYS A 123 -10.87 11.60 15.95
N CYS A 124 -9.61 11.90 15.71
CA CYS A 124 -8.66 10.90 15.19
C CYS A 124 -8.15 10.03 16.35
N PRO A 125 -8.31 8.70 16.29
CA PRO A 125 -7.92 7.82 17.39
C PRO A 125 -6.41 7.64 17.51
N CYS A 126 -5.65 7.93 16.44
CA CYS A 126 -4.21 7.68 16.41
C CYS A 126 -3.44 8.64 17.32
N HIS A 127 -3.65 9.96 17.18
CA HIS A 127 -2.91 10.97 17.91
C HIS A 127 -3.79 12.12 18.43
N GLY A 128 -5.10 11.94 18.39
CA GLY A 128 -6.02 12.87 19.02
C GLY A 128 -6.39 14.13 18.23
N SER A 129 -6.03 14.23 16.94
CA SER A 129 -6.45 15.37 16.12
C SER A 129 -7.97 15.52 16.08
N GLY A 130 -8.46 16.74 16.28
CA GLY A 130 -9.88 17.08 16.28
C GLY A 130 -10.25 17.99 15.09
N PHE A 131 -11.40 17.67 14.47
CA PHE A 131 -11.94 18.47 13.37
C PHE A 131 -13.42 18.76 13.64
N ARG A 132 -13.86 19.97 13.33
CA ARG A 132 -15.27 20.36 13.37
C ARG A 132 -16.08 19.63 12.31
N SER A 133 -17.40 19.68 12.40
CA SER A 133 -18.29 19.13 11.34
C SER A 133 -17.96 19.67 9.95
N THR A 134 -17.51 20.91 9.85
CA THR A 134 -17.05 21.54 8.59
C THR A 134 -15.77 20.99 8.02
N GLY A 135 -15.04 20.13 8.77
CA GLY A 135 -13.71 19.62 8.41
C GLY A 135 -12.57 20.50 8.92
N MET A 136 -12.83 21.66 9.53
CA MET A 136 -11.78 22.54 10.09
C MET A 136 -11.11 21.89 11.29
N ASN A 137 -9.77 21.82 11.26
CA ASN A 137 -9.00 21.34 12.40
C ASN A 137 -9.01 22.39 13.53
N PHE A 138 -9.13 21.93 14.76
CA PHE A 138 -9.08 22.79 15.96
C PHE A 138 -8.24 22.17 17.08
N GLU A 139 -7.98 20.87 17.02
CA GLU A 139 -7.06 20.16 17.93
C GLU A 139 -5.95 19.50 17.10
N GLY A 140 -4.70 19.74 17.52
CA GLY A 140 -3.53 19.11 16.90
C GLY A 140 -3.44 17.60 17.18
N PRO A 141 -2.51 16.90 16.53
CA PRO A 141 -1.40 17.42 15.72
C PRO A 141 -1.67 17.64 14.21
N ALA A 142 -2.89 17.45 13.71
CA ALA A 142 -3.21 17.69 12.30
C ALA A 142 -2.89 19.14 11.89
N PRO A 143 -2.05 19.38 10.86
CA PRO A 143 -1.59 20.70 10.51
C PRO A 143 -2.59 21.53 9.70
N ARG A 144 -3.61 20.88 9.12
CA ARG A 144 -4.56 21.51 8.19
C ARG A 144 -5.94 20.84 8.25
N PRO A 145 -7.00 21.50 7.74
CA PRO A 145 -8.34 20.93 7.63
C PRO A 145 -8.39 19.65 6.78
N LEU A 146 -9.49 18.91 6.94
CA LEU A 146 -9.81 17.78 6.05
C LEU A 146 -10.04 18.31 4.63
N GLU A 147 -9.67 17.51 3.64
CA GLU A 147 -9.92 17.87 2.24
C GLU A 147 -11.38 17.69 1.89
N ARG A 148 -11.91 18.53 1.00
CA ARG A 148 -13.24 18.37 0.39
C ARG A 148 -13.10 17.74 -0.97
N PHE A 149 -14.04 16.87 -1.33
CA PHE A 149 -14.16 16.32 -2.67
C PHE A 149 -15.12 17.16 -3.51
N LYS A 150 -15.00 17.05 -4.83
CA LYS A 150 -15.95 17.64 -5.75
C LYS A 150 -17.33 17.05 -5.51
N ILE A 151 -18.34 17.92 -5.41
CA ILE A 151 -19.75 17.56 -5.22
C ILE A 151 -20.62 18.39 -6.17
N TYR A 152 -21.54 17.75 -6.84
CA TYR A 152 -22.45 18.42 -7.76
C TYR A 152 -23.75 17.65 -7.94
N LEU A 153 -24.77 18.32 -8.46
CA LEU A 153 -26.07 17.73 -8.79
C LEU A 153 -26.03 17.21 -10.23
N ALA A 154 -26.45 15.96 -10.43
CA ALA A 154 -26.62 15.38 -11.76
C ALA A 154 -27.97 15.82 -12.38
N ASP A 155 -28.13 15.59 -13.68
CA ASP A 155 -29.36 15.95 -14.44
C ASP A 155 -30.61 15.23 -13.90
N ASP A 156 -30.44 14.09 -13.24
CA ASP A 156 -31.51 13.32 -12.60
C ASP A 156 -31.83 13.77 -11.16
N GLY A 157 -31.21 14.85 -10.69
CA GLY A 157 -31.42 15.40 -9.35
C GLY A 157 -30.66 14.67 -8.24
N GLN A 158 -29.88 13.66 -8.57
CA GLN A 158 -29.04 12.97 -7.57
C GLN A 158 -27.71 13.69 -7.38
N ILE A 159 -27.22 13.66 -6.16
CA ILE A 159 -25.90 14.20 -5.83
C ILE A 159 -24.82 13.22 -6.26
N ILE A 160 -23.79 13.73 -6.93
CA ILE A 160 -22.58 12.99 -7.29
C ILE A 160 -21.41 13.55 -6.49
N VAL A 161 -20.65 12.65 -5.88
CA VAL A 161 -19.34 12.94 -5.29
C VAL A 161 -18.26 12.39 -6.20
N ASP A 162 -17.31 13.22 -6.56
CA ASP A 162 -16.17 12.85 -7.40
C ASP A 162 -14.86 13.05 -6.63
N LYS A 163 -14.22 11.94 -6.31
CA LYS A 163 -12.96 11.89 -5.55
C LYS A 163 -11.72 12.13 -6.39
N SER A 164 -11.85 12.20 -7.71
CA SER A 164 -10.71 12.52 -8.60
C SER A 164 -10.19 13.93 -8.37
N LYS A 165 -11.05 14.81 -7.81
CA LYS A 165 -10.72 16.20 -7.51
C LYS A 165 -10.97 16.49 -6.04
N ASN A 166 -9.93 16.92 -5.35
CA ASN A 166 -9.98 17.34 -3.96
C ASN A 166 -9.61 18.83 -3.83
N PHE A 167 -10.18 19.47 -2.81
CA PHE A 167 -10.04 20.89 -2.54
C PHE A 167 -9.44 21.09 -1.17
N LYS A 168 -8.39 21.92 -1.10
CA LYS A 168 -7.62 22.22 0.11
C LYS A 168 -7.95 23.61 0.60
N PHE A 169 -8.25 23.72 1.90
CA PHE A 169 -8.58 25.00 2.53
C PHE A 169 -7.42 26.01 2.43
N GLU A 170 -6.20 25.57 2.69
CA GLU A 170 -5.00 26.41 2.69
C GLU A 170 -4.68 27.04 1.32
N LYS A 171 -5.30 26.53 0.25
CA LYS A 171 -5.20 27.08 -1.11
C LYS A 171 -6.38 27.96 -1.49
N GLY A 172 -7.31 28.23 -0.57
CA GLY A 172 -8.55 28.95 -0.86
C GLY A 172 -9.53 28.20 -1.78
N GLU A 173 -9.35 26.87 -1.89
CA GLU A 173 -10.13 26.07 -2.85
C GLU A 173 -11.52 25.71 -2.34
N TRP A 174 -11.82 25.94 -1.06
CA TRP A 174 -13.13 25.68 -0.48
C TRP A 174 -14.22 26.69 -0.93
N GLU A 175 -13.79 27.82 -1.46
CA GLU A 175 -14.70 28.86 -2.01
C GLU A 175 -15.17 28.53 -3.43
N ARG A 176 -14.62 27.47 -4.06
CA ARG A 176 -15.01 27.06 -5.40
C ARG A 176 -16.38 26.38 -5.38
N ASP A 177 -17.23 26.69 -6.34
CA ASP A 177 -18.57 26.10 -6.46
C ASP A 177 -18.58 24.57 -6.54
N GLU A 178 -17.48 23.96 -7.00
CA GLU A 178 -17.36 22.51 -7.09
C GLU A 178 -17.03 21.82 -5.74
N SER A 179 -16.55 22.58 -4.73
CA SER A 179 -16.21 22.06 -3.39
C SER A 179 -17.42 22.02 -2.45
N PHE A 180 -18.53 22.60 -2.89
CA PHE A 180 -19.71 22.88 -2.11
C PHE A 180 -20.94 22.92 -3.01
N LEU A 181 -22.01 22.23 -2.63
CA LEU A 181 -23.28 22.20 -3.35
C LEU A 181 -24.29 23.05 -2.60
N LYS A 182 -24.75 24.13 -3.20
CA LYS A 182 -25.88 24.96 -2.69
C LYS A 182 -27.18 24.23 -2.93
N VAL A 183 -27.93 23.94 -1.86
CA VAL A 183 -29.22 23.24 -1.89
C VAL A 183 -30.23 23.91 -1.01
#